data_a195818d52694a3c3b0adb25fd736beb
#
_entry.id   a195818d52694a3c3b0adb25fd736beb
#
_cell.length_a   1.000
_cell.length_b   1.000
_cell.length_c   1.000
_cell.angle_alpha   90.00
_cell.angle_beta   90.00
_cell.angle_gamma   90.00
#
_symmetry.space_group_name_H-M   'P 1'
#
loop_
_entity.id
_entity.type
_entity.pdbx_description
1 polymer ?
#
loop_
_entity_poly.entity_id
_entity_poly.type
_entity_poly.pdbx_seq_one_letter_code
_entity_poly.pdbx_strand_id
1 'polypeptide(L)'
;LPKRDDRRRETILEIARDVFMMQGFAATSMSAIATRLGGSKGTLYNYFKSKEELFGAVVSRECAGLAASLFENVPPDGEMRQRLTHFGRVILSRLLEDGPIRLQRIIVAETERFPEIGAAFYESGPRQIQDRLSAYMAADIAAGRLSEADPRIAAAQFKDLVLSNIHQQKLWGV
;
A
#
# COMPACT_ATOMS: atom_id res chain seq x y z
N LEU A 1 12.65 -4.28 -21.61
CA LEU A 1 12.86 -5.40 -20.68
C LEU A 1 13.60 -4.88 -19.44
N PRO A 2 13.14 -5.18 -18.22
CA PRO A 2 13.85 -4.78 -17.01
C PRO A 2 15.28 -5.31 -17.02
N LYS A 3 16.24 -4.48 -16.57
CA LYS A 3 17.64 -4.88 -16.46
C LYS A 3 17.76 -6.08 -15.50
N ARG A 4 18.79 -6.92 -15.67
CA ARG A 4 19.04 -8.10 -14.82
C ARG A 4 19.04 -7.73 -13.31
N ASP A 5 19.47 -6.54 -13.00
CA ASP A 5 19.54 -5.98 -11.64
C ASP A 5 18.14 -5.69 -11.08
N ASP A 6 17.23 -5.12 -11.88
CA ASP A 6 15.84 -4.85 -11.48
C ASP A 6 15.10 -6.15 -11.15
N ARG A 7 15.30 -7.20 -11.97
CA ARG A 7 14.70 -8.53 -11.69
C ARG A 7 15.20 -9.14 -10.39
N ARG A 8 16.49 -8.99 -10.12
CA ARG A 8 17.08 -9.51 -8.87
C ARG A 8 16.54 -8.76 -7.66
N ARG A 9 16.43 -7.44 -7.77
CA ARG A 9 15.84 -6.61 -6.72
C ARG A 9 14.39 -7.01 -6.43
N GLU A 10 13.57 -7.24 -7.45
CA GLU A 10 12.20 -7.73 -7.29
C GLU A 10 12.14 -9.09 -6.58
N THR A 11 12.96 -10.05 -6.96
CA THR A 11 13.04 -11.36 -6.29
C THR A 11 13.39 -11.22 -4.80
N ILE A 12 14.31 -10.29 -4.47
CA ILE A 12 14.64 -10.01 -3.06
C ILE A 12 13.43 -9.48 -2.31
N LEU A 13 12.69 -8.52 -2.88
CA LEU A 13 11.51 -7.93 -2.25
C LEU A 13 10.40 -8.97 -2.04
N GLU A 14 10.18 -9.89 -3.00
CA GLU A 14 9.19 -10.97 -2.85
C GLU A 14 9.54 -11.90 -1.70
N ILE A 15 10.78 -12.39 -1.66
CA ILE A 15 11.23 -13.28 -0.60
C ILE A 15 11.22 -12.58 0.77
N ALA A 16 11.67 -11.33 0.82
CA ALA A 16 11.67 -10.54 2.05
C ALA A 16 10.24 -10.31 2.56
N ARG A 17 9.31 -9.96 1.66
CA ARG A 17 7.88 -9.84 1.99
C ARG A 17 7.37 -11.11 2.68
N ASP A 18 7.59 -12.27 2.08
CA ASP A 18 7.11 -13.52 2.63
C ASP A 18 7.69 -13.81 4.02
N VAL A 19 8.97 -13.52 4.23
CA VAL A 19 9.61 -13.71 5.54
C VAL A 19 9.04 -12.74 6.56
N PHE A 20 8.90 -11.45 6.23
CA PHE A 20 8.31 -10.46 7.13
C PHE A 20 6.85 -10.77 7.46
N MET A 21 6.09 -11.21 6.47
CA MET A 21 4.69 -11.59 6.67
C MET A 21 4.54 -12.85 7.53
N MET A 22 5.48 -13.78 7.47
CA MET A 22 5.43 -14.99 8.31
C MET A 22 5.88 -14.76 9.75
N GLN A 23 6.97 -14.05 9.94
CA GLN A 23 7.69 -13.94 11.21
C GLN A 23 7.50 -12.59 11.93
N GLY A 24 6.99 -11.58 11.23
CA GLY A 24 6.99 -10.18 11.68
C GLY A 24 8.36 -9.52 11.46
N PHE A 25 8.40 -8.20 11.64
CA PHE A 25 9.64 -7.43 11.44
C PHE A 25 10.70 -7.73 12.49
N ALA A 26 10.32 -7.74 13.78
CA ALA A 26 11.26 -7.89 14.90
C ALA A 26 12.04 -9.22 14.84
N ALA A 27 11.35 -10.35 14.57
CA ALA A 27 11.96 -11.68 14.53
C ALA A 27 12.71 -11.98 13.23
N THR A 28 12.53 -11.17 12.18
CA THR A 28 13.22 -11.37 10.89
C THR A 28 14.64 -10.83 10.94
N SER A 29 15.59 -11.56 10.35
CA SER A 29 16.97 -11.12 10.17
C SER A 29 17.38 -11.11 8.71
N MET A 30 18.35 -10.25 8.34
CA MET A 30 18.94 -10.22 6.98
C MET A 30 19.55 -11.58 6.62
N SER A 31 20.06 -12.33 7.58
CA SER A 31 20.60 -13.68 7.35
C SER A 31 19.50 -14.68 6.97
N ALA A 32 18.36 -14.65 7.64
CA ALA A 32 17.23 -15.53 7.33
C ALA A 32 16.71 -15.26 5.89
N ILE A 33 16.62 -13.99 5.50
CA ILE A 33 16.22 -13.61 4.14
C ILE A 33 17.25 -14.07 3.11
N ALA A 34 18.56 -13.85 3.37
CA ALA A 34 19.64 -14.28 2.47
C ALA A 34 19.64 -15.81 2.27
N THR A 35 19.44 -16.58 3.32
CA THR A 35 19.32 -18.05 3.25
C THR A 35 18.16 -18.48 2.37
N ARG A 36 16.99 -17.86 2.54
CA ARG A 36 15.80 -18.18 1.73
C ARG A 36 15.95 -17.73 0.27
N LEU A 37 16.73 -16.69 0.01
CA LEU A 37 17.08 -16.23 -1.34
C LEU A 37 18.03 -17.20 -2.06
N GLY A 38 18.67 -18.14 -1.35
CA GLY A 38 19.70 -19.00 -1.91
C GLY A 38 20.98 -18.23 -2.31
N GLY A 39 21.22 -17.09 -1.66
CA GLY A 39 22.35 -16.20 -1.94
C GLY A 39 23.20 -15.91 -0.71
N SER A 40 24.32 -15.22 -0.90
CA SER A 40 25.16 -14.77 0.19
C SER A 40 24.56 -13.55 0.88
N LYS A 41 24.88 -13.38 2.17
CA LYS A 41 24.51 -12.18 2.93
C LYS A 41 25.05 -10.91 2.26
N GLY A 42 26.27 -10.98 1.68
CA GLY A 42 26.87 -9.87 0.93
C GLY A 42 26.06 -9.46 -0.28
N THR A 43 25.47 -10.43 -1.01
CA THR A 43 24.59 -10.13 -2.14
C THR A 43 23.40 -9.29 -1.69
N LEU A 44 22.76 -9.64 -0.56
CA LEU A 44 21.61 -8.88 -0.03
C LEU A 44 22.01 -7.45 0.38
N TYR A 45 23.17 -7.30 1.06
CA TYR A 45 23.66 -5.99 1.49
C TYR A 45 24.11 -5.07 0.33
N ASN A 46 24.35 -5.61 -0.87
CA ASN A 46 24.59 -4.78 -2.06
C ASN A 46 23.33 -4.05 -2.53
N TYR A 47 22.13 -4.59 -2.24
CA TYR A 47 20.87 -4.01 -2.62
C TYR A 47 20.22 -3.18 -1.50
N PHE A 48 20.36 -3.61 -0.25
CA PHE A 48 19.73 -2.99 0.91
C PHE A 48 20.68 -2.96 2.09
N LYS A 49 20.98 -1.77 2.60
CA LYS A 49 21.98 -1.56 3.65
C LYS A 49 21.53 -2.05 5.03
N SER A 50 20.21 -2.15 5.25
CA SER A 50 19.65 -2.57 6.53
C SER A 50 18.34 -3.33 6.36
N LYS A 51 17.86 -3.95 7.43
CA LYS A 51 16.57 -4.61 7.49
C LYS A 51 15.42 -3.60 7.34
N GLU A 52 15.60 -2.43 7.93
CA GLU A 52 14.66 -1.32 7.90
C GLU A 52 14.49 -0.78 6.47
N GLU A 53 15.60 -0.56 5.76
CA GLU A 53 15.57 -0.16 4.35
C GLU A 53 14.87 -1.20 3.47
N LEU A 54 15.20 -2.48 3.66
CA LEU A 54 14.55 -3.57 2.94
C LEU A 54 13.06 -3.64 3.24
N PHE A 55 12.66 -3.51 4.50
CA PHE A 55 11.25 -3.54 4.89
C PHE A 55 10.50 -2.33 4.34
N GLY A 56 11.06 -1.12 4.43
CA GLY A 56 10.50 0.08 3.81
C GLY A 56 10.28 -0.08 2.30
N ALA A 57 11.21 -0.71 1.60
CA ALA A 57 11.07 -1.01 0.17
C ALA A 57 9.98 -2.05 -0.11
N VAL A 58 9.83 -3.08 0.74
CA VAL A 58 8.71 -4.04 0.67
C VAL A 58 7.38 -3.33 0.89
N VAL A 59 7.27 -2.51 1.93
CA VAL A 59 6.07 -1.71 2.23
C VAL A 59 5.69 -0.84 1.03
N SER A 60 6.66 -0.09 0.49
CA SER A 60 6.41 0.79 -0.67
C SER A 60 5.90 0.02 -1.88
N ARG A 61 6.49 -1.14 -2.17
CA ARG A 61 6.07 -2.00 -3.30
C ARG A 61 4.63 -2.51 -3.12
N GLU A 62 4.31 -3.07 -1.96
CA GLU A 62 2.97 -3.62 -1.66
C GLU A 62 1.91 -2.53 -1.70
N CYS A 63 2.19 -1.37 -1.09
CA CYS A 63 1.27 -0.25 -1.07
C CYS A 63 1.05 0.36 -2.46
N ALA A 64 2.11 0.54 -3.25
CA ALA A 64 1.98 1.06 -4.61
C ALA A 64 1.21 0.10 -5.52
N GLY A 65 1.43 -1.22 -5.40
CA GLY A 65 0.68 -2.25 -6.11
C GLY A 65 -0.80 -2.22 -5.75
N LEU A 66 -1.12 -2.12 -4.47
CA LEU A 66 -2.49 -1.98 -4.00
C LEU A 66 -3.13 -0.69 -4.51
N ALA A 67 -2.45 0.45 -4.36
CA ALA A 67 -2.95 1.74 -4.83
C ALA A 67 -3.20 1.74 -6.36
N ALA A 68 -2.34 1.08 -7.14
CA ALA A 68 -2.56 0.93 -8.58
C ALA A 68 -3.83 0.13 -8.87
N SER A 69 -4.02 -1.02 -8.21
CA SER A 69 -5.16 -1.92 -8.44
C SER A 69 -6.51 -1.28 -8.13
N LEU A 70 -6.57 -0.31 -7.21
CA LEU A 70 -7.81 0.40 -6.87
C LEU A 70 -8.37 1.23 -8.04
N PHE A 71 -7.51 1.62 -8.97
CA PHE A 71 -7.86 2.47 -10.09
C PHE A 71 -7.89 1.71 -11.43
N GLU A 72 -7.66 0.40 -11.40
CA GLU A 72 -7.82 -0.44 -12.58
C GLU A 72 -9.31 -0.57 -12.95
N ASN A 73 -9.57 -0.57 -14.26
CA ASN A 73 -10.92 -0.77 -14.81
C ASN A 73 -11.99 0.22 -14.34
N VAL A 74 -11.60 1.41 -13.88
CA VAL A 74 -12.56 2.47 -13.59
C VAL A 74 -13.08 3.02 -14.92
N PRO A 75 -14.41 2.98 -15.19
CA PRO A 75 -14.95 3.53 -16.42
C PRO A 75 -14.66 5.04 -16.51
N PRO A 76 -13.94 5.52 -17.54
CA PRO A 76 -13.61 6.94 -17.64
C PRO A 76 -14.85 7.81 -17.87
N ASP A 77 -15.85 7.28 -18.59
CA ASP A 77 -17.06 8.00 -19.00
C ASP A 77 -18.33 7.54 -18.27
N GLY A 78 -18.20 6.75 -17.20
CA GLY A 78 -19.34 6.26 -16.42
C GLY A 78 -19.98 7.37 -15.56
N GLU A 79 -21.27 7.18 -15.23
CA GLU A 79 -21.94 8.03 -14.24
C GLU A 79 -21.16 8.05 -12.92
N MET A 80 -21.10 9.21 -12.27
CA MET A 80 -20.36 9.38 -11.01
C MET A 80 -20.75 8.35 -9.94
N ARG A 81 -22.07 8.06 -9.81
CA ARG A 81 -22.56 7.02 -8.89
C ARG A 81 -21.91 5.66 -9.17
N GLN A 82 -21.81 5.25 -10.45
CA GLN A 82 -21.20 3.98 -10.83
C GLN A 82 -19.73 3.95 -10.49
N ARG A 83 -19.00 5.02 -10.78
CA ARG A 83 -17.57 5.14 -10.46
C ARG A 83 -17.29 5.10 -8.96
N LEU A 84 -18.02 5.88 -8.16
CA LEU A 84 -17.88 5.88 -6.70
C LEU A 84 -18.26 4.53 -6.09
N THR A 85 -19.32 3.89 -6.61
CA THR A 85 -19.70 2.53 -6.17
C THR A 85 -18.60 1.53 -6.50
N HIS A 86 -18.01 1.61 -7.69
CA HIS A 86 -16.88 0.75 -8.08
C HIS A 86 -15.68 0.97 -7.14
N PHE A 87 -15.25 2.22 -6.94
CA PHE A 87 -14.17 2.55 -6.00
C PHE A 87 -14.44 2.04 -4.60
N GLY A 88 -15.64 2.29 -4.06
CA GLY A 88 -15.99 1.84 -2.73
C GLY A 88 -15.90 0.33 -2.56
N ARG A 89 -16.40 -0.44 -3.53
CA ARG A 89 -16.31 -1.90 -3.52
C ARG A 89 -14.86 -2.39 -3.60
N VAL A 90 -14.05 -1.81 -4.50
CA VAL A 90 -12.66 -2.22 -4.67
C VAL A 90 -11.84 -1.86 -3.44
N ILE A 91 -12.00 -0.65 -2.90
CA ILE A 91 -11.33 -0.23 -1.65
C ILE A 91 -11.66 -1.22 -0.51
N LEU A 92 -12.94 -1.51 -0.28
CA LEU A 92 -13.34 -2.45 0.76
C LEU A 92 -12.76 -3.84 0.52
N SER A 93 -12.92 -4.40 -0.68
CA SER A 93 -12.44 -5.75 -0.97
C SER A 93 -10.94 -5.88 -0.79
N ARG A 94 -10.16 -4.88 -1.22
CA ARG A 94 -8.69 -4.94 -1.19
C ARG A 94 -8.10 -4.61 0.17
N LEU A 95 -8.60 -3.56 0.84
CA LEU A 95 -8.04 -3.16 2.13
C LEU A 95 -8.45 -4.09 3.27
N LEU A 96 -9.52 -4.87 3.10
CA LEU A 96 -9.95 -5.84 4.09
C LEU A 96 -9.38 -7.26 3.87
N GLU A 97 -8.55 -7.47 2.84
CA GLU A 97 -7.79 -8.72 2.70
C GLU A 97 -6.83 -8.91 3.89
N ASP A 98 -6.56 -10.17 4.25
CA ASP A 98 -5.71 -10.48 5.41
C ASP A 98 -4.26 -10.00 5.23
N GLY A 99 -3.76 -9.99 3.99
CA GLY A 99 -2.42 -9.51 3.67
C GLY A 99 -2.21 -8.03 4.01
N PRO A 100 -2.96 -7.10 3.43
CA PRO A 100 -2.91 -5.67 3.76
C PRO A 100 -3.12 -5.37 5.24
N ILE A 101 -4.10 -6.01 5.88
CA ILE A 101 -4.35 -5.86 7.33
C ILE A 101 -3.14 -6.30 8.15
N ARG A 102 -2.54 -7.46 7.83
CA ARG A 102 -1.35 -7.96 8.51
C ARG A 102 -0.16 -7.04 8.33
N LEU A 103 0.08 -6.58 7.10
CA LEU A 103 1.14 -5.63 6.80
C LEU A 103 0.96 -4.34 7.61
N GLN A 104 -0.24 -3.79 7.66
CA GLN A 104 -0.54 -2.58 8.41
C GLN A 104 -0.30 -2.76 9.92
N ARG A 105 -0.66 -3.92 10.51
CA ARG A 105 -0.34 -4.22 11.91
C ARG A 105 1.16 -4.20 12.18
N ILE A 106 1.96 -4.79 11.29
CA ILE A 106 3.43 -4.78 11.41
C ILE A 106 3.95 -3.35 11.33
N ILE A 107 3.48 -2.55 10.36
CA ILE A 107 3.89 -1.16 10.18
C ILE A 107 3.58 -0.33 11.43
N VAL A 108 2.35 -0.40 11.94
CA VAL A 108 1.93 0.37 13.13
C VAL A 108 2.78 0.00 14.35
N ALA A 109 3.09 -1.29 14.55
CA ALA A 109 3.90 -1.75 15.67
C ALA A 109 5.35 -1.24 15.62
N GLU A 110 5.90 -0.96 14.44
CA GLU A 110 7.30 -0.59 14.26
C GLU A 110 7.52 0.91 14.02
N THR A 111 6.46 1.66 13.70
CA THR A 111 6.56 3.09 13.30
C THR A 111 7.10 3.98 14.43
N GLU A 112 6.82 3.68 15.68
CA GLU A 112 7.37 4.44 16.81
C GLU A 112 8.90 4.36 16.86
N ARG A 113 9.44 3.16 16.61
CA ARG A 113 10.87 2.91 16.62
C ARG A 113 11.58 3.29 15.32
N PHE A 114 10.87 3.13 14.19
CA PHE A 114 11.38 3.36 12.84
C PHE A 114 10.39 4.23 12.05
N PRO A 115 10.38 5.57 12.29
CA PRO A 115 9.42 6.49 11.64
C PRO A 115 9.45 6.46 10.12
N GLU A 116 10.59 6.11 9.51
CA GLU A 116 10.76 5.97 8.07
C GLU A 116 9.87 4.87 7.46
N ILE A 117 9.52 3.83 8.23
CA ILE A 117 8.60 2.77 7.80
C ILE A 117 7.18 3.34 7.65
N GLY A 118 6.73 4.12 8.64
CA GLY A 118 5.45 4.81 8.60
C GLY A 118 5.36 5.82 7.46
N ALA A 119 6.44 6.59 7.24
CA ALA A 119 6.53 7.54 6.13
C ALA A 119 6.46 6.81 4.77
N ALA A 120 7.22 5.73 4.59
CA ALA A 120 7.19 4.91 3.36
C ALA A 120 5.79 4.36 3.09
N PHE A 121 5.08 3.89 4.10
CA PHE A 121 3.70 3.43 4.00
C PHE A 121 2.76 4.54 3.54
N TYR A 122 2.78 5.68 4.23
CA TYR A 122 1.89 6.80 3.93
C TYR A 122 2.09 7.31 2.50
N GLU A 123 3.34 7.55 2.10
CA GLU A 123 3.68 8.10 0.79
C GLU A 123 3.36 7.15 -0.38
N SER A 124 3.55 5.85 -0.20
CA SER A 124 3.35 4.86 -1.27
C SER A 124 1.92 4.31 -1.38
N GLY A 125 1.10 4.46 -0.34
CA GLY A 125 -0.28 3.96 -0.29
C GLY A 125 -1.32 5.05 -0.07
N PRO A 126 -1.62 5.42 1.20
CA PRO A 126 -2.72 6.33 1.52
C PRO A 126 -2.69 7.65 0.76
N ARG A 127 -1.52 8.27 0.64
CA ARG A 127 -1.35 9.52 -0.10
C ARG A 127 -1.65 9.37 -1.59
N GLN A 128 -1.15 8.31 -2.24
CA GLN A 128 -1.42 8.08 -3.67
C GLN A 128 -2.89 7.84 -3.94
N ILE A 129 -3.57 7.08 -3.07
CA ILE A 129 -5.02 6.87 -3.17
C ILE A 129 -5.76 8.20 -3.02
N GLN A 130 -5.39 9.00 -2.03
CA GLN A 130 -5.99 10.31 -1.77
C GLN A 130 -5.81 11.26 -2.97
N ASP A 131 -4.60 11.36 -3.51
CA ASP A 131 -4.30 12.25 -4.62
C ASP A 131 -5.08 11.85 -5.89
N ARG A 132 -5.17 10.55 -6.20
CA ARG A 132 -5.94 10.05 -7.35
C ARG A 132 -7.45 10.26 -7.17
N LEU A 133 -8.03 9.95 -6.02
CA LEU A 133 -9.44 10.23 -5.74
C LEU A 133 -9.74 11.72 -5.84
N SER A 134 -8.86 12.58 -5.31
CA SER A 134 -9.00 14.03 -5.41
C SER A 134 -9.02 14.52 -6.86
N ALA A 135 -8.19 13.94 -7.72
CA ALA A 135 -8.18 14.28 -9.15
C ALA A 135 -9.51 13.89 -9.83
N TYR A 136 -10.08 12.72 -9.49
CA TYR A 136 -11.40 12.33 -9.99
C TYR A 136 -12.51 13.27 -9.50
N MET A 137 -12.52 13.63 -8.19
CA MET A 137 -13.48 14.58 -7.64
C MET A 137 -13.36 15.95 -8.30
N ALA A 138 -12.15 16.46 -8.51
CA ALA A 138 -11.90 17.73 -9.18
C ALA A 138 -12.45 17.75 -10.61
N ALA A 139 -12.27 16.66 -11.37
CA ALA A 139 -12.80 16.55 -12.73
C ALA A 139 -14.34 16.54 -12.74
N ASP A 140 -14.99 15.90 -11.76
CA ASP A 140 -16.44 15.87 -11.65
C ASP A 140 -17.05 17.19 -11.17
N ILE A 141 -16.37 17.91 -10.28
CA ILE A 141 -16.75 19.27 -9.87
C ILE A 141 -16.65 20.22 -11.07
N ALA A 142 -15.52 20.20 -11.79
CA ALA A 142 -15.31 21.04 -12.97
C ALA A 142 -16.33 20.78 -14.09
N ALA A 143 -16.83 19.54 -14.21
CA ALA A 143 -17.86 19.15 -15.17
C ALA A 143 -19.31 19.39 -14.66
N GLY A 144 -19.49 19.96 -13.47
CA GLY A 144 -20.79 20.20 -12.87
C GLY A 144 -21.57 18.94 -12.44
N ARG A 145 -20.89 17.79 -12.36
CA ARG A 145 -21.50 16.52 -11.90
C ARG A 145 -21.48 16.38 -10.38
N LEU A 146 -20.63 17.14 -9.70
CA LEU A 146 -20.59 17.32 -8.25
C LEU A 146 -20.80 18.80 -7.92
N SER A 147 -21.39 19.07 -6.76
CA SER A 147 -21.44 20.40 -6.19
C SER A 147 -20.03 20.94 -5.91
N GLU A 148 -19.88 22.26 -5.90
CA GLU A 148 -18.64 22.92 -5.56
C GLU A 148 -18.17 22.51 -4.15
N ALA A 149 -16.95 22.00 -4.06
CA ALA A 149 -16.32 21.54 -2.82
C ALA A 149 -14.80 21.48 -3.01
N ASP A 150 -14.04 21.40 -1.90
CA ASP A 150 -12.63 21.04 -1.97
C ASP A 150 -12.48 19.56 -2.37
N PRO A 151 -11.85 19.24 -3.53
CA PRO A 151 -11.74 17.88 -4.00
C PRO A 151 -10.97 16.95 -3.05
N ARG A 152 -10.02 17.49 -2.28
CA ARG A 152 -9.23 16.70 -1.31
C ARG A 152 -10.07 16.32 -0.11
N ILE A 153 -10.90 17.24 0.37
CA ILE A 153 -11.84 16.99 1.48
C ILE A 153 -12.90 15.99 1.03
N ALA A 154 -13.49 16.18 -0.15
CA ALA A 154 -14.51 15.28 -0.69
C ALA A 154 -13.96 13.84 -0.85
N ALA A 155 -12.74 13.68 -1.37
CA ALA A 155 -12.09 12.39 -1.51
C ALA A 155 -11.79 11.72 -0.15
N ALA A 156 -11.33 12.50 0.85
CA ALA A 156 -11.09 12.01 2.20
C ALA A 156 -12.39 11.51 2.85
N GLN A 157 -13.43 12.33 2.82
CA GLN A 157 -14.75 12.00 3.39
C GLN A 157 -15.33 10.75 2.71
N PHE A 158 -15.26 10.65 1.39
CA PHE A 158 -15.72 9.47 0.67
C PHE A 158 -14.99 8.20 1.13
N LYS A 159 -13.66 8.22 1.16
CA LYS A 159 -12.86 7.10 1.62
C LYS A 159 -13.22 6.69 3.06
N ASP A 160 -13.34 7.68 3.95
CA ASP A 160 -13.61 7.43 5.37
C ASP A 160 -15.02 6.90 5.59
N LEU A 161 -16.02 7.38 4.83
CA LEU A 161 -17.38 6.82 4.83
C LEU A 161 -17.43 5.37 4.34
N VAL A 162 -16.67 5.04 3.28
CA VAL A 162 -16.59 3.68 2.74
C VAL A 162 -15.94 2.72 3.73
N LEU A 163 -14.82 3.10 4.30
CA LEU A 163 -14.08 2.25 5.25
C LEU A 163 -14.79 2.21 6.61
N SER A 164 -15.36 3.35 7.04
CA SER A 164 -16.04 3.48 8.34
C SER A 164 -15.21 2.81 9.45
N ASN A 165 -15.86 2.14 10.41
CA ASN A 165 -15.17 1.39 11.45
C ASN A 165 -14.83 -0.07 11.05
N ILE A 166 -15.31 -0.55 9.90
CA ILE A 166 -15.10 -1.95 9.46
C ILE A 166 -13.61 -2.25 9.33
N HIS A 167 -12.84 -1.35 8.70
CA HIS A 167 -11.40 -1.50 8.57
C HIS A 167 -10.69 -1.51 9.92
N GLN A 168 -11.10 -0.64 10.86
CA GLN A 168 -10.54 -0.60 12.21
C GLN A 168 -10.87 -1.87 13.00
N GLN A 169 -12.13 -2.35 12.94
CA GLN A 169 -12.52 -3.60 13.57
C GLN A 169 -11.64 -4.75 13.08
N LYS A 170 -11.50 -4.90 11.76
CA LYS A 170 -10.63 -5.93 11.19
C LYS A 170 -9.17 -5.75 11.61
N LEU A 171 -8.67 -4.52 11.68
CA LEU A 171 -7.31 -4.23 12.14
C LEU A 171 -7.10 -4.67 13.60
N TRP A 172 -8.11 -4.52 14.45
CA TRP A 172 -8.08 -4.94 15.86
C TRP A 172 -8.40 -6.43 16.06
N GLY A 173 -8.88 -7.12 15.04
CA GLY A 173 -9.21 -8.54 15.09
C GLY A 173 -10.60 -8.83 15.64
N VAL A 174 -11.55 -7.90 15.51
CA VAL A 174 -12.96 -8.04 15.90
C VAL A 174 -13.87 -7.97 14.69
#